data_b5a8123388226c969802626a9d39a83a
#
_entry.id   b5a8123388226c969802626a9d39a83a
#
_cell.length_a   1.000
_cell.length_b   1.000
_cell.length_c   1.000
_cell.angle_alpha   90.00
_cell.angle_beta   90.00
_cell.angle_gamma   90.00
#
_symmetry.space_group_name_H-M   'P 1'
#
loop_
_entity.id
_entity.type
_entity.pdbx_description
1 polymer ?
#
loop_
_entity_poly.entity_id
_entity_poly.type
_entity_poly.pdbx_seq_one_letter_code
_entity_poly.pdbx_strand_id
1 'polypeptide(L)'
;MNADFLDAHHRHLRDADCLFSASHLANADHLYGMAAECGLKRLMMAFGMKLRPTDGAPEKREDREHADKVWIRYETYRSGHMQGVQYGLPSSTPFDDWSASQRYAQEQCFDHARVEPHRAAAHTVRALVKNAEMAGLV
;
A
#
# COMPACT_ATOMS: atom_id res chain seq x y z
N MET A 1 -8.56 -10.15 -16.80
CA MET A 1 -8.68 -9.70 -15.39
C MET A 1 -7.87 -8.44 -15.24
N ASN A 2 -8.50 -7.33 -14.89
CA ASN A 2 -7.83 -6.04 -14.74
C ASN A 2 -7.53 -5.76 -13.26
N ALA A 3 -6.47 -5.00 -13.00
CA ALA A 3 -6.15 -4.55 -11.65
C ALA A 3 -7.21 -3.55 -11.15
N ASP A 4 -7.65 -3.73 -9.92
CA ASP A 4 -8.45 -2.78 -9.15
C ASP A 4 -7.73 -2.53 -7.83
N PHE A 5 -7.02 -1.41 -7.78
CA PHE A 5 -6.19 -1.08 -6.62
C PHE A 5 -7.02 -0.71 -5.38
N LEU A 6 -8.23 -0.18 -5.54
CA LEU A 6 -9.08 0.14 -4.40
C LEU A 6 -9.65 -1.12 -3.76
N ASP A 7 -10.24 -2.02 -4.56
CA ASP A 7 -10.71 -3.31 -4.07
C ASP A 7 -9.57 -4.12 -3.42
N ALA A 8 -8.43 -4.20 -4.10
CA ALA A 8 -7.27 -4.91 -3.58
C ALA A 8 -6.77 -4.34 -2.24
N HIS A 9 -6.73 -3.00 -2.10
CA HIS A 9 -6.38 -2.35 -0.83
C HIS A 9 -7.31 -2.79 0.30
N HIS A 10 -8.60 -2.68 0.10
CA HIS A 10 -9.59 -3.04 1.13
C HIS A 10 -9.52 -4.53 1.49
N ARG A 11 -9.43 -5.38 0.49
CA ARG A 11 -9.37 -6.85 0.68
C ARG A 11 -8.11 -7.26 1.41
N HIS A 12 -6.94 -6.80 0.97
CA HIS A 12 -5.68 -7.16 1.61
C HIS A 12 -5.61 -6.67 3.06
N LEU A 13 -6.08 -5.45 3.36
CA LEU A 13 -6.06 -4.93 4.72
C LEU A 13 -6.99 -5.72 5.65
N ARG A 14 -8.21 -6.01 5.21
CA ARG A 14 -9.17 -6.83 5.97
C ARG A 14 -8.59 -8.21 6.29
N ASP A 15 -8.02 -8.87 5.29
CA ASP A 15 -7.46 -10.21 5.43
C ASP A 15 -6.18 -10.18 6.31
N ALA A 16 -5.35 -9.15 6.19
CA ALA A 16 -4.20 -8.94 7.06
C ALA A 16 -4.60 -8.80 8.54
N ASP A 17 -5.61 -7.99 8.83
CA ASP A 17 -6.10 -7.80 10.21
C ASP A 17 -6.67 -9.11 10.78
N CYS A 18 -7.39 -9.90 10.00
CA CYS A 18 -7.86 -11.22 10.41
C CYS A 18 -6.70 -12.16 10.73
N LEU A 19 -5.69 -12.22 9.88
CA LEU A 19 -4.50 -13.06 10.10
C LEU A 19 -3.67 -12.60 11.30
N PHE A 20 -3.50 -11.30 11.48
CA PHE A 20 -2.81 -10.72 12.62
C PHE A 20 -3.51 -11.11 13.92
N SER A 21 -4.84 -10.99 14.00
CA SER A 21 -5.63 -11.37 15.16
C SER A 21 -5.56 -12.87 15.47
N ALA A 22 -5.35 -13.70 14.44
CA ALA A 22 -5.17 -15.14 14.57
C ALA A 22 -3.70 -15.55 14.80
N SER A 23 -2.79 -14.59 14.96
CA SER A 23 -1.35 -14.82 15.15
C SER A 23 -0.64 -15.46 13.93
N HIS A 24 -1.19 -15.35 12.74
CA HIS A 24 -0.55 -15.73 11.49
C HIS A 24 0.29 -14.57 10.94
N LEU A 25 1.36 -14.24 11.65
CA LEU A 25 2.09 -12.98 11.47
C LEU A 25 2.81 -12.86 10.13
N ALA A 26 3.37 -13.95 9.60
CA ALA A 26 4.08 -13.93 8.32
C ALA A 26 3.17 -13.51 7.16
N ASN A 27 1.99 -14.11 7.05
CA ASN A 27 1.03 -13.79 6.01
C ASN A 27 0.34 -12.44 6.27
N ALA A 28 0.09 -12.09 7.53
CA ALA A 28 -0.42 -10.77 7.88
C ALA A 28 0.54 -9.67 7.41
N ASP A 29 1.82 -9.82 7.69
CA ASP A 29 2.87 -8.87 7.30
C ASP A 29 2.96 -8.68 5.78
N HIS A 30 2.93 -9.79 5.05
CA HIS A 30 2.91 -9.73 3.59
C HIS A 30 1.72 -8.93 3.08
N LEU A 31 0.52 -9.20 3.61
CA LEU A 31 -0.70 -8.51 3.17
C LEU A 31 -0.77 -7.05 3.62
N TYR A 32 -0.16 -6.66 4.75
CA TYR A 32 -0.05 -5.24 5.12
C TYR A 32 0.75 -4.45 4.08
N GLY A 33 1.87 -4.99 3.60
CA GLY A 33 2.63 -4.38 2.52
C GLY A 33 1.81 -4.26 1.23
N MET A 34 1.12 -5.34 0.84
CA MET A 34 0.25 -5.33 -0.34
C MET A 34 -0.91 -4.33 -0.20
N ALA A 35 -1.50 -4.22 0.98
CA ALA A 35 -2.57 -3.25 1.25
C ALA A 35 -2.06 -1.81 1.10
N ALA A 36 -0.92 -1.49 1.69
CA ALA A 36 -0.31 -0.18 1.57
C ALA A 36 0.04 0.16 0.11
N GLU A 37 0.67 -0.77 -0.60
CA GLU A 37 0.99 -0.61 -2.02
C GLU A 37 -0.25 -0.27 -2.85
N CYS A 38 -1.31 -1.06 -2.72
CA CYS A 38 -2.53 -0.87 -3.49
C CYS A 38 -3.22 0.45 -3.15
N GLY A 39 -3.29 0.81 -1.87
CA GLY A 39 -3.86 2.08 -1.43
C GLY A 39 -3.10 3.29 -1.99
N LEU A 40 -1.77 3.26 -1.92
CA LEU A 40 -0.94 4.33 -2.49
C LEU A 40 -1.07 4.42 -4.00
N LYS A 41 -1.09 3.30 -4.72
CA LYS A 41 -1.32 3.29 -6.18
C LYS A 41 -2.69 3.85 -6.54
N ARG A 42 -3.73 3.58 -5.76
CA ARG A 42 -5.05 4.18 -5.98
C ARG A 42 -5.03 5.70 -5.83
N LEU A 43 -4.34 6.21 -4.81
CA LEU A 43 -4.15 7.65 -4.63
C LEU A 43 -3.27 8.25 -5.75
N MET A 44 -2.20 7.56 -6.16
CA MET A 44 -1.36 8.00 -7.29
C MET A 44 -2.18 8.15 -8.58
N MET A 45 -3.17 7.28 -8.82
CA MET A 45 -4.10 7.42 -9.95
C MET A 45 -4.87 8.73 -9.87
N ALA A 46 -5.37 9.10 -8.68
CA ALA A 46 -6.05 10.37 -8.48
C ALA A 46 -5.12 11.57 -8.72
N PHE A 47 -3.82 11.39 -8.52
CA PHE A 47 -2.80 12.42 -8.75
C PHE A 47 -2.10 12.30 -10.12
N GLY A 48 -2.65 11.53 -11.05
CA GLY A 48 -2.20 11.51 -12.44
C GLY A 48 -1.44 10.28 -12.91
N MET A 49 -1.27 9.24 -12.06
CA MET A 49 -0.71 7.96 -12.52
C MET A 49 -1.67 7.30 -13.52
N LYS A 50 -1.14 6.93 -14.69
CA LYS A 50 -1.90 6.27 -15.75
C LYS A 50 -1.76 4.76 -15.69
N LEU A 51 -2.84 4.07 -16.07
CA LEU A 51 -2.89 2.62 -16.19
C LEU A 51 -2.94 2.18 -17.64
N ARG A 52 -2.40 1.01 -17.92
CA ARG A 52 -2.52 0.36 -19.22
C ARG A 52 -3.96 -0.14 -19.42
N PRO A 53 -4.58 0.12 -20.59
CA PRO A 53 -5.94 -0.36 -20.87
C PRO A 53 -6.07 -1.89 -20.92
N THR A 54 -4.97 -2.59 -21.17
CA THR A 54 -4.94 -4.04 -21.38
C THR A 54 -5.13 -4.85 -20.10
N ASP A 55 -4.56 -4.40 -18.98
CA ASP A 55 -4.48 -5.18 -17.75
C ASP A 55 -4.64 -4.33 -16.46
N GLY A 56 -4.76 -3.01 -16.59
CA GLY A 56 -4.86 -2.10 -15.45
C GLY A 56 -3.56 -1.92 -14.66
N ALA A 57 -2.44 -2.43 -15.14
CA ALA A 57 -1.16 -2.18 -14.51
C ALA A 57 -0.68 -0.74 -14.76
N PRO A 58 0.13 -0.14 -13.87
CA PRO A 58 0.69 1.17 -14.12
C PRO A 58 1.44 1.23 -15.46
N GLU A 59 1.21 2.29 -16.23
CA GLU A 59 1.82 2.48 -17.55
C GLU A 59 3.35 2.58 -17.45
N LYS A 60 3.82 3.43 -16.54
CA LYS A 60 5.25 3.61 -16.30
C LYS A 60 5.84 2.46 -15.48
N ARG A 61 7.02 2.01 -15.86
CA ARG A 61 7.73 0.93 -15.16
C ARG A 61 8.03 1.31 -13.71
N GLU A 62 8.41 2.56 -13.46
CA GLU A 62 8.75 3.09 -12.15
C GLU A 62 7.58 3.08 -11.17
N ASP A 63 6.36 2.97 -11.65
CA ASP A 63 5.15 2.91 -10.83
C ASP A 63 4.74 1.46 -10.48
N ARG A 64 5.47 0.47 -11.00
CA ARG A 64 5.21 -0.97 -10.76
C ARG A 64 5.96 -1.53 -9.57
N GLU A 65 6.45 -0.66 -8.70
CA GLU A 65 7.19 -1.03 -7.50
C GLU A 65 6.27 -1.58 -6.41
N HIS A 66 6.88 -2.24 -5.41
CA HIS A 66 6.20 -2.76 -4.23
C HIS A 66 6.26 -1.76 -3.06
N ALA A 67 5.63 -2.11 -1.92
CA ALA A 67 5.41 -1.23 -0.78
C ALA A 67 6.66 -0.46 -0.32
N ASP A 68 7.81 -1.10 -0.29
CA ASP A 68 9.10 -0.52 0.11
C ASP A 68 9.48 0.70 -0.74
N LYS A 69 9.22 0.65 -2.04
CA LYS A 69 9.57 1.70 -2.99
C LYS A 69 8.40 2.59 -3.38
N VAL A 70 7.18 2.05 -3.41
CA VAL A 70 6.00 2.83 -3.79
C VAL A 70 5.71 3.92 -2.77
N TRP A 71 6.10 3.74 -1.50
CA TRP A 71 5.99 4.76 -0.47
C TRP A 71 6.73 6.05 -0.86
N ILE A 72 7.95 5.91 -1.36
CA ILE A 72 8.76 7.04 -1.86
C ILE A 72 8.19 7.57 -3.18
N ARG A 73 7.81 6.67 -4.08
CA ARG A 73 7.28 7.02 -5.41
C ARG A 73 5.96 7.82 -5.30
N TYR A 74 5.13 7.50 -4.33
CA TYR A 74 3.89 8.22 -4.05
C TYR A 74 4.12 9.73 -3.84
N GLU A 75 5.19 10.10 -3.17
CA GLU A 75 5.52 11.51 -2.90
C GLU A 75 5.71 12.32 -4.20
N THR A 76 6.25 11.71 -5.25
CA THR A 76 6.41 12.35 -6.57
C THR A 76 5.06 12.76 -7.18
N TYR A 77 4.04 11.91 -7.04
CA TYR A 77 2.69 12.23 -7.53
C TYR A 77 1.98 13.23 -6.62
N ARG A 78 2.02 13.00 -5.32
CA ARG A 78 1.35 13.82 -4.33
C ARG A 78 1.86 15.28 -4.35
N SER A 79 3.17 15.47 -4.33
CA SER A 79 3.78 16.81 -4.28
C SER A 79 3.55 17.62 -5.56
N GLY A 80 3.33 16.95 -6.68
CA GLY A 80 3.03 17.58 -7.98
C GLY A 80 1.56 17.93 -8.21
N HIS A 81 0.67 17.72 -7.22
CA HIS A 81 -0.76 17.91 -7.37
C HIS A 81 -1.35 18.84 -6.30
N MET A 82 -2.23 19.77 -6.71
CA MET A 82 -2.82 20.75 -5.80
C MET A 82 -3.52 20.12 -4.60
N GLN A 83 -4.24 19.02 -4.80
CA GLN A 83 -4.96 18.31 -3.74
C GLN A 83 -4.04 17.41 -2.91
N GLY A 84 -2.81 17.17 -3.36
CA GLY A 84 -1.87 16.26 -2.72
C GLY A 84 -1.38 16.71 -1.35
N VAL A 85 -1.44 18.00 -1.04
CA VAL A 85 -1.00 18.57 0.26
C VAL A 85 -1.68 17.92 1.45
N GLN A 86 -2.95 17.55 1.31
CA GLN A 86 -3.75 16.94 2.39
C GLN A 86 -3.50 15.44 2.56
N TYR A 87 -2.72 14.83 1.68
CA TYR A 87 -2.50 13.38 1.62
C TYR A 87 -1.04 13.00 1.87
N GLY A 88 -0.36 13.77 2.72
CA GLY A 88 1.04 13.53 3.08
C GLY A 88 1.24 12.25 3.89
N LEU A 89 2.37 11.59 3.66
CA LEU A 89 2.87 10.48 4.46
C LEU A 89 3.99 10.94 5.38
N PRO A 90 4.28 10.20 6.48
CA PRO A 90 5.53 10.38 7.21
C PRO A 90 6.75 10.29 6.29
N SER A 91 7.79 11.07 6.58
CA SER A 91 8.99 11.18 5.72
C SER A 91 9.81 9.89 5.62
N SER A 92 9.76 9.03 6.65
CA SER A 92 10.43 7.73 6.64
C SER A 92 9.46 6.64 6.20
N THR A 93 9.92 5.72 5.33
CA THR A 93 9.12 4.55 4.98
C THR A 93 9.19 3.49 6.09
N PRO A 94 8.04 3.02 6.58
CA PRO A 94 8.02 1.91 7.54
C PRO A 94 8.33 0.55 6.90
N PHE A 95 8.36 0.47 5.56
CA PHE A 95 8.54 -0.77 4.81
C PHE A 95 9.99 -1.01 4.33
N ASP A 96 10.99 -0.40 4.97
CA ASP A 96 12.40 -0.58 4.58
C ASP A 96 12.89 -2.04 4.70
N ASP A 97 12.34 -2.78 5.64
CA ASP A 97 12.64 -4.19 5.87
C ASP A 97 11.58 -5.16 5.32
N TRP A 98 10.63 -4.64 4.53
CA TRP A 98 9.60 -5.42 3.86
C TRP A 98 9.96 -5.66 2.39
N SER A 99 9.69 -6.85 1.89
CA SER A 99 9.80 -7.16 0.46
C SER A 99 8.74 -8.16 0.02
N ALA A 100 8.37 -8.12 -1.26
CA ALA A 100 7.41 -9.08 -1.81
C ALA A 100 7.93 -10.53 -1.75
N SER A 101 9.24 -10.74 -1.73
CA SER A 101 9.88 -12.06 -1.63
C SER A 101 9.80 -12.67 -0.23
N GLN A 102 9.48 -11.87 0.80
CA GLN A 102 9.34 -12.38 2.18
C GLN A 102 8.24 -13.44 2.33
N ARG A 103 7.32 -13.55 1.35
CA ARG A 103 6.32 -14.62 1.30
C ARG A 103 6.92 -16.04 1.25
N TYR A 104 8.22 -16.15 0.97
CA TYR A 104 8.96 -17.41 0.96
C TYR A 104 9.80 -17.62 2.22
N ALA A 105 9.84 -16.64 3.12
CA ALA A 105 10.61 -16.72 4.36
C ALA A 105 9.92 -17.62 5.39
N GLN A 106 10.71 -18.13 6.33
CA GLN A 106 10.19 -18.95 7.42
C GLN A 106 9.33 -18.12 8.37
N GLU A 107 8.26 -18.71 8.88
CA GLU A 107 7.28 -18.07 9.75
C GLU A 107 7.92 -17.45 11.01
N GLN A 108 8.91 -18.12 11.57
CA GLN A 108 9.64 -17.66 12.76
C GLN A 108 10.41 -16.34 12.57
N CYS A 109 10.56 -15.86 11.33
CA CYS A 109 11.15 -14.55 11.03
C CYS A 109 10.21 -13.39 11.34
N PHE A 110 8.94 -13.66 11.65
CA PHE A 110 7.89 -12.65 11.82
C PHE A 110 7.35 -12.67 13.25
N ASP A 111 7.74 -11.70 14.02
CA ASP A 111 7.18 -11.42 15.34
C ASP A 111 6.35 -10.14 15.37
N HIS A 112 5.71 -9.85 16.49
CA HIS A 112 4.90 -8.64 16.64
C HIS A 112 5.73 -7.35 16.47
N ALA A 113 6.98 -7.34 16.94
CA ALA A 113 7.85 -6.17 16.83
C ALA A 113 8.15 -5.81 15.38
N ARG A 114 8.30 -6.83 14.51
CA ARG A 114 8.48 -6.63 13.07
C ARG A 114 7.19 -6.20 12.38
N VAL A 115 6.08 -6.85 12.69
CA VAL A 115 4.82 -6.69 11.93
C VAL A 115 4.04 -5.43 12.32
N GLU A 116 4.08 -5.00 13.58
CA GLU A 116 3.29 -3.86 14.06
C GLU A 116 3.60 -2.54 13.32
N PRO A 117 4.84 -2.18 12.99
CA PRO A 117 5.10 -0.97 12.18
C PRO A 117 4.48 -1.04 10.79
N HIS A 118 4.48 -2.21 10.14
CA HIS A 118 3.85 -2.40 8.82
C HIS A 118 2.32 -2.33 8.90
N ARG A 119 1.74 -2.91 9.95
CA ARG A 119 0.32 -2.79 10.26
C ARG A 119 -0.09 -1.33 10.45
N ALA A 120 0.62 -0.58 11.28
CA ALA A 120 0.36 0.83 11.53
C ALA A 120 0.46 1.65 10.24
N ALA A 121 1.46 1.38 9.40
CA ALA A 121 1.63 2.05 8.11
C ALA A 121 0.49 1.75 7.13
N ALA A 122 0.05 0.50 7.03
CA ALA A 122 -1.08 0.11 6.20
C ALA A 122 -2.37 0.81 6.64
N HIS A 123 -2.60 0.94 7.95
CA HIS A 123 -3.72 1.70 8.49
C HIS A 123 -3.60 3.22 8.27
N THR A 124 -2.40 3.77 8.26
CA THR A 124 -2.16 5.16 7.84
C THR A 124 -2.60 5.38 6.39
N VAL A 125 -2.20 4.49 5.49
CA VAL A 125 -2.65 4.53 4.09
C VAL A 125 -4.17 4.39 3.99
N ARG A 126 -4.77 3.48 4.77
CA ARG A 126 -6.23 3.32 4.83
C ARG A 126 -6.95 4.61 5.22
N ALA A 127 -6.41 5.35 6.18
CA ALA A 127 -6.99 6.64 6.59
C ALA A 127 -6.96 7.66 5.43
N LEU A 128 -5.85 7.74 4.69
CA LEU A 128 -5.74 8.60 3.51
C LEU A 128 -6.73 8.20 2.40
N VAL A 129 -6.83 6.91 2.11
CA VAL A 129 -7.78 6.38 1.11
C VAL A 129 -9.21 6.73 1.51
N LYS A 130 -9.58 6.52 2.78
CA LYS A 130 -10.91 6.86 3.31
C LYS A 130 -11.22 8.36 3.15
N ASN A 131 -10.26 9.23 3.47
CA ASN A 131 -10.43 10.66 3.29
C ASN A 131 -10.64 11.02 1.81
N ALA A 132 -9.91 10.36 0.91
CA ALA A 132 -10.06 10.56 -0.53
C ALA A 132 -11.40 10.04 -1.06
N GLU A 133 -11.90 8.92 -0.54
CA GLU A 133 -13.25 8.40 -0.85
C GLU A 133 -14.33 9.41 -0.41
N MET A 134 -14.22 9.94 0.82
CA MET A 134 -15.17 10.94 1.35
C MET A 134 -15.14 12.25 0.57
N ALA A 135 -13.99 12.63 0.04
CA ALA A 135 -13.84 13.83 -0.79
C ALA A 135 -14.22 13.62 -2.26
N GLY A 136 -14.59 12.40 -2.66
CA GLY A 136 -14.91 12.08 -4.06
C GLY A 136 -13.69 12.05 -4.98
N LEU A 137 -12.47 11.95 -4.43
CA LEU A 137 -11.23 11.92 -5.19
C LEU A 137 -10.91 10.53 -5.75
N VAL A 138 -11.35 9.49 -5.08
CA VAL A 138 -11.20 8.09 -5.49
C VAL A 138 -12.53 7.35 -5.48
#